data_382bdef974b295a8ff697020e99afc5c
#
_entry.id   382bdef974b295a8ff697020e99afc5c
#
_cell.length_a   1.000
_cell.length_b   1.000
_cell.length_c   1.000
_cell.angle_alpha   90.00
_cell.angle_beta   90.00
_cell.angle_gamma   90.00
#
_symmetry.space_group_name_H-M   'P 1'
#
loop_
_entity.id
_entity.type
_entity.pdbx_description
1 polymer ?
#
loop_
_entity_poly.entity_id
_entity_poly.type
_entity_poly.pdbx_seq_one_letter_code
_entity_poly.pdbx_strand_id
1 'polypeptide(L)'
;MKFTYEEMAKASISHNEVNDCIVKAVSIAFGMTYEEAHHECKIRGRKRGSGLSWEGIKDLLEHMTSEYGFDVRLVLNEAIEEKFMTGRVKYSIKAASLPVTETDKPIHWVHNRYIGNSKTIRTFARNNPKGTYIVFTHAHATAIVDGVVQDWARPGRGDLKRIFGVVEIK
;
A
#
# COMPACT_ATOMS: atom_id res chain seq x y z
N MET A 1 -19.16 -1.82 1.52
CA MET A 1 -19.02 -2.11 2.97
C MET A 1 -17.58 -1.84 3.33
N LYS A 2 -17.27 -1.07 4.38
CA LYS A 2 -15.88 -0.81 4.77
C LYS A 2 -15.49 -1.86 5.81
N PHE A 3 -14.49 -2.67 5.50
CA PHE A 3 -13.91 -3.63 6.42
C PHE A 3 -12.98 -2.93 7.42
N THR A 4 -12.91 -3.44 8.65
CA THR A 4 -12.02 -2.95 9.69
C THR A 4 -10.77 -3.81 9.82
N TYR A 5 -9.73 -3.26 10.43
CA TYR A 5 -8.53 -4.03 10.73
C TYR A 5 -8.81 -5.26 11.60
N GLU A 6 -9.72 -5.14 12.59
CA GLU A 6 -10.06 -6.25 13.49
C GLU A 6 -10.73 -7.41 12.75
N GLU A 7 -11.62 -7.13 11.80
CA GLU A 7 -12.23 -8.16 10.94
C GLU A 7 -11.16 -8.87 10.11
N MET A 8 -10.25 -8.12 9.51
CA MET A 8 -9.15 -8.68 8.71
C MET A 8 -8.13 -9.44 9.57
N ALA A 9 -7.89 -9.01 10.80
CA ALA A 9 -7.02 -9.72 11.73
C ALA A 9 -7.61 -11.09 12.15
N LYS A 10 -8.92 -11.15 12.38
CA LYS A 10 -9.62 -12.42 12.66
C LYS A 10 -9.56 -13.37 11.46
N ALA A 11 -9.82 -12.86 10.26
CA ALA A 11 -9.71 -13.65 9.03
C ALA A 11 -8.28 -14.17 8.80
N SER A 12 -7.26 -13.35 9.03
CA SER A 12 -5.84 -13.74 8.96
C SER A 12 -5.53 -14.92 9.89
N ILE A 13 -6.03 -14.87 11.14
CA ILE A 13 -5.84 -15.97 12.10
C ILE A 13 -6.53 -17.24 11.61
N SER A 14 -7.77 -17.17 11.10
CA SER A 14 -8.49 -18.33 10.58
C SER A 14 -7.78 -18.97 9.38
N HIS A 15 -7.05 -18.21 8.59
CA HIS A 15 -6.20 -18.68 7.49
C HIS A 15 -4.79 -19.11 7.92
N ASN A 16 -4.49 -19.05 9.22
CA ASN A 16 -3.16 -19.33 9.77
C ASN A 16 -2.05 -18.54 9.04
N GLU A 17 -2.33 -17.28 8.72
CA GLU A 17 -1.41 -16.38 8.02
C GLU A 17 -0.59 -15.52 8.98
N VAL A 18 0.61 -15.18 8.53
CA VAL A 18 1.53 -14.26 9.21
C VAL A 18 2.18 -13.34 8.16
N ASN A 19 2.61 -12.15 8.57
CA ASN A 19 3.22 -11.14 7.69
C ASN A 19 2.35 -10.75 6.48
N ASP A 20 1.06 -10.70 6.68
CA ASP A 20 0.04 -10.44 5.67
C ASP A 20 -0.48 -8.99 5.69
N CYS A 21 0.33 -8.05 6.16
CA CYS A 21 -0.04 -6.64 6.26
C CYS A 21 -0.56 -6.07 4.92
N ILE A 22 0.03 -6.48 3.80
CA ILE A 22 -0.44 -6.05 2.47
C ILE A 22 -1.83 -6.61 2.13
N VAL A 23 -2.13 -7.84 2.51
CA VAL A 23 -3.46 -8.45 2.28
C VAL A 23 -4.53 -7.67 3.02
N LYS A 24 -4.29 -7.38 4.31
CA LYS A 24 -5.21 -6.58 5.14
C LYS A 24 -5.38 -5.16 4.58
N ALA A 25 -4.27 -4.53 4.17
CA ALA A 25 -4.32 -3.19 3.60
C ALA A 25 -5.12 -3.16 2.28
N VAL A 26 -4.93 -4.14 1.41
CA VAL A 26 -5.67 -4.29 0.14
C VAL A 26 -7.14 -4.54 0.40
N SER A 27 -7.48 -5.50 1.27
CA SER A 27 -8.85 -5.80 1.65
C SER A 27 -9.60 -4.55 2.11
N ILE A 28 -9.03 -3.82 3.06
CA ILE A 28 -9.65 -2.61 3.62
C ILE A 28 -9.75 -1.50 2.59
N ALA A 29 -8.68 -1.26 1.82
CA ALA A 29 -8.60 -0.14 0.91
C ALA A 29 -9.50 -0.29 -0.32
N PHE A 30 -9.63 -1.51 -0.85
CA PHE A 30 -10.48 -1.79 -2.00
C PHE A 30 -11.86 -2.35 -1.63
N GLY A 31 -12.15 -2.55 -0.33
CA GLY A 31 -13.42 -3.07 0.13
C GLY A 31 -13.66 -4.53 -0.24
N MET A 32 -12.59 -5.31 -0.37
CA MET A 32 -12.60 -6.75 -0.68
C MET A 32 -12.66 -7.58 0.60
N THR A 33 -13.17 -8.79 0.52
CA THR A 33 -13.01 -9.77 1.61
C THR A 33 -11.53 -10.13 1.79
N TYR A 34 -11.18 -10.66 2.94
CA TYR A 34 -9.81 -11.13 3.18
C TYR A 34 -9.39 -12.20 2.18
N GLU A 35 -10.30 -13.13 1.86
CA GLU A 35 -10.10 -14.23 0.92
C GLU A 35 -9.79 -13.71 -0.49
N GLU A 36 -10.57 -12.75 -0.97
CA GLU A 36 -10.36 -12.11 -2.27
C GLU A 36 -9.01 -11.40 -2.31
N ALA A 37 -8.71 -10.55 -1.33
CA ALA A 37 -7.44 -9.84 -1.25
C ALA A 37 -6.25 -10.80 -1.12
N HIS A 38 -6.40 -11.90 -0.35
CA HIS A 38 -5.40 -12.94 -0.21
C HIS A 38 -5.15 -13.67 -1.54
N HIS A 39 -6.22 -14.02 -2.25
CA HIS A 39 -6.14 -14.62 -3.58
C HIS A 39 -5.40 -13.73 -4.57
N GLU A 40 -5.80 -12.45 -4.65
CA GLU A 40 -5.19 -11.46 -5.53
C GLU A 40 -3.69 -11.27 -5.26
N CYS A 41 -3.29 -11.22 -4.00
CA CYS A 41 -1.88 -11.16 -3.61
C CYS A 41 -1.13 -12.47 -3.95
N LYS A 42 -1.77 -13.63 -3.75
CA LYS A 42 -1.17 -14.94 -3.99
C LYS A 42 -0.86 -15.18 -5.46
N ILE A 43 -1.78 -14.89 -6.36
CA ILE A 43 -1.57 -15.06 -7.81
C ILE A 43 -0.48 -14.14 -8.36
N ARG A 44 -0.15 -13.05 -7.64
CA ARG A 44 0.94 -12.10 -7.93
C ARG A 44 2.23 -12.39 -7.19
N GLY A 45 2.38 -13.64 -6.73
CA GLY A 45 3.63 -14.14 -6.19
C GLY A 45 3.82 -14.00 -4.68
N ARG A 46 2.80 -13.54 -3.92
CA ARG A 46 2.86 -13.58 -2.47
C ARG A 46 2.91 -15.02 -1.97
N LYS A 47 3.87 -15.31 -1.11
CA LYS A 47 3.97 -16.59 -0.40
C LYS A 47 3.51 -16.43 1.05
N ARG A 48 3.04 -17.51 1.65
CA ARG A 48 2.72 -17.54 3.08
C ARG A 48 3.89 -17.05 3.92
N GLY A 49 3.61 -16.20 4.89
CA GLY A 49 4.63 -15.64 5.78
C GLY A 49 5.52 -14.56 5.17
N SER A 50 5.22 -14.11 3.94
CA SER A 50 5.96 -13.04 3.26
C SER A 50 5.06 -11.90 2.82
N GLY A 51 5.65 -10.73 2.58
CA GLY A 51 4.99 -9.63 1.88
C GLY A 51 4.83 -9.90 0.39
N LEU A 52 4.31 -8.93 -0.33
CA LEU A 52 4.24 -8.91 -1.78
C LEU A 52 5.42 -8.11 -2.35
N SER A 53 6.02 -8.57 -3.44
CA SER A 53 7.08 -7.81 -4.13
C SER A 53 6.51 -6.52 -4.75
N TRP A 54 7.39 -5.59 -5.11
CA TRP A 54 6.94 -4.36 -5.79
C TRP A 54 6.36 -4.62 -7.17
N GLU A 55 6.89 -5.59 -7.89
CA GLU A 55 6.32 -6.05 -9.15
C GLU A 55 4.90 -6.60 -8.94
N GLY A 56 4.69 -7.39 -7.87
CA GLY A 56 3.39 -7.89 -7.51
C GLY A 56 2.41 -6.80 -7.04
N ILE A 57 2.91 -5.78 -6.31
CA ILE A 57 2.10 -4.61 -5.92
C ILE A 57 1.67 -3.84 -7.18
N LYS A 58 2.60 -3.58 -8.08
CA LYS A 58 2.31 -2.88 -9.33
C LYS A 58 1.25 -3.61 -10.15
N ASP A 59 1.44 -4.92 -10.38
CA ASP A 59 0.50 -5.76 -11.12
C ASP A 59 -0.88 -5.77 -10.43
N LEU A 60 -0.92 -5.83 -9.10
CA LEU A 60 -2.16 -5.72 -8.33
C LEU A 60 -2.88 -4.40 -8.59
N LEU A 61 -2.16 -3.27 -8.51
CA LEU A 61 -2.76 -1.95 -8.69
C LEU A 61 -3.24 -1.74 -10.13
N GLU A 62 -2.49 -2.22 -11.11
CA GLU A 62 -2.90 -2.22 -12.53
C GLU A 62 -4.20 -3.02 -12.73
N HIS A 63 -4.29 -4.19 -12.11
CA HIS A 63 -5.49 -5.02 -12.16
C HIS A 63 -6.69 -4.36 -11.46
N MET A 64 -6.49 -3.76 -10.27
CA MET A 64 -7.57 -3.03 -9.58
C MET A 64 -8.11 -1.89 -10.43
N THR A 65 -7.25 -1.24 -11.22
CA THR A 65 -7.67 -0.18 -12.13
C THR A 65 -8.40 -0.73 -13.37
N SER A 66 -7.85 -1.74 -14.03
CA SER A 66 -8.38 -2.26 -15.30
C SER A 66 -9.66 -3.05 -15.13
N GLU A 67 -9.73 -3.94 -14.15
CA GLU A 67 -10.84 -4.88 -13.98
C GLU A 67 -11.91 -4.36 -13.02
N TYR A 68 -11.51 -3.63 -11.98
CA TYR A 68 -12.46 -3.13 -10.97
C TYR A 68 -12.77 -1.63 -11.11
N GLY A 69 -12.07 -0.92 -12.00
CA GLY A 69 -12.35 0.48 -12.31
C GLY A 69 -11.93 1.49 -11.23
N PHE A 70 -11.04 1.12 -10.32
CA PHE A 70 -10.51 2.05 -9.32
C PHE A 70 -9.56 3.07 -9.95
N ASP A 71 -9.70 4.35 -9.60
CA ASP A 71 -8.68 5.38 -9.90
C ASP A 71 -7.58 5.29 -8.82
N VAL A 72 -6.41 4.80 -9.22
CA VAL A 72 -5.30 4.52 -8.32
C VAL A 72 -4.12 5.43 -8.65
N ARG A 73 -3.61 6.12 -7.63
CA ARG A 73 -2.41 6.96 -7.74
C ARG A 73 -1.32 6.48 -6.79
N LEU A 74 -0.14 6.20 -7.34
CA LEU A 74 1.04 5.87 -6.55
C LEU A 74 1.93 7.10 -6.39
N VAL A 75 2.23 7.45 -5.14
CA VAL A 75 3.09 8.58 -4.77
C VAL A 75 4.27 8.06 -3.97
N LEU A 76 5.50 8.37 -4.38
CA LEU A 76 6.72 8.00 -3.64
C LEU A 76 7.32 9.20 -2.91
N ASN A 77 8.08 8.94 -1.86
CA ASN A 77 8.87 9.97 -1.17
C ASN A 77 10.06 10.38 -2.05
N GLU A 78 10.35 11.69 -2.18
CA GLU A 78 11.43 12.23 -3.02
C GLU A 78 12.79 11.56 -2.74
N ALA A 79 13.14 11.36 -1.48
CA ALA A 79 14.38 10.69 -1.10
C ALA A 79 14.42 9.21 -1.51
N ILE A 80 13.25 8.58 -1.64
CA ILE A 80 13.10 7.21 -2.13
C ILE A 80 13.08 7.22 -3.67
N GLU A 81 12.37 8.18 -4.26
CA GLU A 81 12.31 8.37 -5.70
C GLU A 81 13.70 8.58 -6.29
N GLU A 82 14.52 9.47 -5.72
CA GLU A 82 15.91 9.68 -6.13
C GLU A 82 16.73 8.40 -6.03
N LYS A 83 16.69 7.71 -4.91
CA LYS A 83 17.38 6.44 -4.71
C LYS A 83 16.88 5.34 -5.64
N PHE A 84 15.61 5.35 -5.92
CA PHE A 84 14.94 4.44 -6.81
C PHE A 84 15.36 4.65 -8.26
N MET A 85 15.33 5.89 -8.75
CA MET A 85 15.77 6.28 -10.09
C MET A 85 17.27 6.07 -10.30
N THR A 86 18.08 6.19 -9.26
CA THR A 86 19.53 5.99 -9.33
C THR A 86 19.98 4.54 -9.11
N GLY A 87 19.05 3.60 -8.88
CA GLY A 87 19.37 2.19 -8.63
C GLY A 87 20.11 1.93 -7.31
N ARG A 88 20.20 2.91 -6.42
CA ARG A 88 20.94 2.83 -5.15
C ARG A 88 20.14 2.22 -3.98
N VAL A 89 18.91 1.80 -4.22
CA VAL A 89 18.11 1.13 -3.19
C VAL A 89 18.53 -0.34 -3.14
N LYS A 90 19.15 -0.75 -2.06
CA LYS A 90 19.53 -2.15 -1.78
C LYS A 90 18.33 -3.10 -1.57
N TYR A 91 17.13 -2.59 -1.54
CA TYR A 91 15.91 -3.37 -1.49
C TYR A 91 15.42 -3.56 -2.92
N SER A 92 15.13 -4.78 -3.30
CA SER A 92 14.78 -5.33 -4.61
C SER A 92 13.68 -4.63 -5.43
N ILE A 93 13.55 -3.34 -5.28
CA ILE A 93 12.75 -2.50 -6.16
C ILE A 93 13.62 -2.22 -7.37
N LYS A 94 13.47 -3.02 -8.42
CA LYS A 94 14.09 -2.71 -9.70
C LYS A 94 13.37 -1.48 -10.25
N ALA A 95 14.06 -0.34 -10.24
CA ALA A 95 13.55 0.92 -10.80
C ALA A 95 13.03 0.76 -12.24
N ALA A 96 13.64 -0.17 -12.99
CA ALA A 96 13.24 -0.52 -14.36
C ALA A 96 11.82 -1.10 -14.49
N SER A 97 11.18 -1.55 -13.40
CA SER A 97 9.83 -2.12 -13.44
C SER A 97 8.73 -1.10 -13.23
N LEU A 98 9.06 0.14 -12.87
CA LEU A 98 8.06 1.19 -12.69
C LEU A 98 7.90 2.04 -13.96
N PRO A 99 6.67 2.38 -14.31
CA PRO A 99 6.41 3.16 -15.51
C PRO A 99 6.98 4.57 -15.41
N VAL A 100 7.83 4.93 -16.34
CA VAL A 100 8.47 6.26 -16.43
C VAL A 100 7.67 7.22 -17.33
N THR A 101 6.60 6.79 -17.96
CA THR A 101 5.84 7.61 -18.91
C THR A 101 4.38 7.74 -18.52
N GLU A 102 3.90 8.97 -18.50
CA GLU A 102 2.57 9.40 -18.06
C GLU A 102 1.41 8.97 -18.96
N THR A 103 1.64 8.42 -20.16
CA THR A 103 0.62 8.44 -21.19
C THR A 103 -0.15 7.14 -21.42
N ASP A 104 0.36 5.97 -20.97
CA ASP A 104 -0.25 4.69 -21.36
C ASP A 104 -0.47 3.69 -20.20
N LYS A 105 -0.56 4.14 -18.94
CA LYS A 105 -0.66 3.22 -17.81
C LYS A 105 -1.77 3.61 -16.85
N PRO A 106 -2.51 2.62 -16.33
CA PRO A 106 -3.62 2.83 -15.42
C PRO A 106 -3.21 3.39 -14.05
N ILE A 107 -1.91 3.36 -13.70
CA ILE A 107 -1.40 3.93 -12.45
C ILE A 107 -0.76 5.28 -12.75
N HIS A 108 -1.30 6.33 -12.18
CA HIS A 108 -0.75 7.67 -12.29
C HIS A 108 0.38 7.89 -11.28
N TRP A 109 1.57 8.22 -11.78
CA TRP A 109 2.66 8.75 -10.95
C TRP A 109 2.42 10.22 -10.66
N VAL A 110 2.42 10.57 -9.38
CA VAL A 110 2.33 11.95 -8.93
C VAL A 110 3.59 12.29 -8.17
N HIS A 111 4.33 13.31 -8.65
CA HIS A 111 5.46 13.85 -7.91
C HIS A 111 5.06 14.32 -6.52
N ASN A 112 5.88 14.03 -5.60
CA ASN A 112 5.79 13.98 -4.17
C ASN A 112 5.59 15.29 -3.39
N ARG A 113 4.76 16.19 -3.79
CA ARG A 113 4.38 17.30 -2.90
C ARG A 113 3.52 16.87 -1.70
N TYR A 114 2.91 15.68 -1.76
CA TYR A 114 2.00 15.15 -0.74
C TYR A 114 2.72 14.63 0.50
N ILE A 115 3.82 13.92 0.33
CA ILE A 115 4.52 13.27 1.46
C ILE A 115 5.51 14.23 2.13
N GLY A 116 5.91 15.32 1.46
CA GLY A 116 6.96 16.22 1.90
C GLY A 116 6.84 16.70 3.36
N ASN A 117 5.63 16.98 3.82
CA ASN A 117 5.35 17.42 5.19
C ASN A 117 4.75 16.31 6.08
N SER A 118 4.42 15.14 5.51
CA SER A 118 3.76 14.03 6.21
C SER A 118 4.69 12.83 6.31
N LYS A 119 5.78 12.98 7.06
CA LYS A 119 6.89 11.99 7.11
C LYS A 119 6.54 10.67 7.78
N THR A 120 5.46 10.60 8.55
CA THR A 120 5.05 9.40 9.28
C THR A 120 3.59 9.07 9.00
N ILE A 121 3.20 7.81 9.25
CA ILE A 121 1.79 7.36 9.12
C ILE A 121 0.85 8.28 9.88
N ARG A 122 1.19 8.62 11.14
CA ARG A 122 0.38 9.52 12.00
C ARG A 122 0.20 10.90 11.38
N THR A 123 1.28 11.51 10.91
CA THR A 123 1.20 12.85 10.32
C THR A 123 0.47 12.82 8.99
N PHE A 124 0.62 11.77 8.21
CA PHE A 124 -0.11 11.59 6.97
C PHE A 124 -1.61 11.46 7.22
N ALA A 125 -2.03 10.57 8.13
CA ALA A 125 -3.44 10.36 8.48
C ALA A 125 -4.09 11.67 8.96
N ARG A 126 -3.42 12.43 9.83
CA ARG A 126 -3.90 13.72 10.32
C ARG A 126 -4.06 14.77 9.21
N ASN A 127 -3.12 14.80 8.27
CA ASN A 127 -3.12 15.77 7.18
C ASN A 127 -4.06 15.39 6.02
N ASN A 128 -4.50 14.12 5.98
CA ASN A 128 -5.43 13.59 4.99
C ASN A 128 -6.65 12.98 5.69
N PRO A 129 -7.55 13.82 6.26
CA PRO A 129 -8.67 13.35 7.06
C PRO A 129 -9.80 12.72 6.25
N LYS A 130 -9.69 12.70 4.93
CA LYS A 130 -10.63 12.09 3.99
C LYS A 130 -9.88 11.29 2.94
N GLY A 131 -10.53 10.26 2.42
CA GLY A 131 -10.00 9.41 1.36
C GLY A 131 -9.50 8.06 1.86
N THR A 132 -9.13 7.22 0.90
CA THR A 132 -8.64 5.86 1.14
C THR A 132 -7.23 5.72 0.59
N TYR A 133 -6.33 5.20 1.41
CA TYR A 133 -4.91 5.10 1.08
C TYR A 133 -4.35 3.78 1.54
N ILE A 134 -3.39 3.23 0.76
CA ILE A 134 -2.44 2.23 1.24
C ILE A 134 -1.10 2.93 1.43
N VAL A 135 -0.54 2.84 2.62
CA VAL A 135 0.72 3.50 3.00
C VAL A 135 1.79 2.45 3.21
N PHE A 136 2.92 2.64 2.54
CA PHE A 136 4.08 1.77 2.63
C PHE A 136 5.17 2.39 3.50
N THR A 137 5.69 1.58 4.41
CA THR A 137 6.87 1.87 5.21
C THR A 137 7.88 0.73 5.04
N HIS A 138 9.04 0.82 5.70
CA HIS A 138 9.99 -0.29 5.68
C HIS A 138 9.34 -1.57 6.21
N ALA A 139 9.23 -2.58 5.35
CA ALA A 139 8.69 -3.91 5.64
C ALA A 139 7.23 -3.94 6.16
N HIS A 140 6.43 -2.91 5.87
CA HIS A 140 5.04 -2.86 6.32
C HIS A 140 4.15 -2.06 5.38
N ALA A 141 2.89 -2.50 5.25
CA ALA A 141 1.83 -1.79 4.55
C ALA A 141 0.61 -1.65 5.48
N THR A 142 -0.04 -0.51 5.44
CA THR A 142 -1.28 -0.26 6.20
C THR A 142 -2.28 0.54 5.37
N ALA A 143 -3.58 0.32 5.61
CA ALA A 143 -4.61 1.17 5.04
C ALA A 143 -4.90 2.36 5.97
N ILE A 144 -5.23 3.50 5.37
CA ILE A 144 -5.79 4.67 6.05
C ILE A 144 -7.09 5.00 5.36
N VAL A 145 -8.17 5.07 6.12
CA VAL A 145 -9.51 5.38 5.62
C VAL A 145 -10.06 6.57 6.41
N ASP A 146 -10.35 7.65 5.72
CA ASP A 146 -10.88 8.88 6.32
C ASP A 146 -10.07 9.35 7.53
N GLY A 147 -8.74 9.36 7.41
CA GLY A 147 -7.80 9.77 8.44
C GLY A 147 -7.59 8.76 9.57
N VAL A 148 -8.26 7.61 9.54
CA VAL A 148 -8.11 6.54 10.54
C VAL A 148 -7.13 5.49 10.04
N VAL A 149 -6.07 5.26 10.81
CA VAL A 149 -5.07 4.22 10.51
C VAL A 149 -5.66 2.85 10.85
N GLN A 150 -5.77 2.01 9.85
CA GLN A 150 -6.26 0.64 9.94
C GLN A 150 -5.08 -0.32 10.17
N ASP A 151 -4.59 -0.35 11.39
CA ASP A 151 -3.43 -1.14 11.77
C ASP A 151 -3.57 -1.67 13.20
N TRP A 152 -2.55 -2.38 13.69
CA TRP A 152 -2.63 -3.00 15.02
C TRP A 152 -3.03 -1.99 16.10
N ALA A 153 -3.82 -2.51 17.03
CA ALA A 153 -4.41 -1.76 18.12
C ALA A 153 -3.43 -1.22 19.19
N ARG A 154 -2.14 -1.04 18.86
CA ARG A 154 -1.20 -0.39 19.78
C ARG A 154 -0.89 1.03 19.32
N PRO A 155 -1.60 2.03 19.85
CA PRO A 155 -1.21 3.42 19.69
C PRO A 155 0.23 3.61 20.18
N GLY A 156 1.10 4.15 19.33
CA GLY A 156 2.35 4.70 19.78
C GLY A 156 3.65 4.10 19.22
N ARG A 157 3.62 3.02 18.41
CA ARG A 157 4.84 2.52 17.76
C ARG A 157 4.74 2.33 16.25
N GLY A 158 3.60 1.85 15.73
CA GLY A 158 3.44 1.57 14.31
C GLY A 158 3.25 2.83 13.47
N ASP A 159 2.49 3.77 13.97
CA ASP A 159 2.11 5.01 13.29
C ASP A 159 3.22 6.09 13.23
N LEU A 160 4.33 5.90 13.93
CA LEU A 160 5.54 6.74 13.83
C LEU A 160 6.52 6.29 12.75
N LYS A 161 6.25 5.18 12.06
CA LYS A 161 7.10 4.73 10.95
C LYS A 161 7.09 5.74 9.80
N ARG A 162 8.27 5.94 9.22
CA ARG A 162 8.43 6.84 8.06
C ARG A 162 7.83 6.21 6.81
N ILE A 163 7.06 7.02 6.10
CA ILE A 163 6.44 6.65 4.83
C ILE A 163 7.47 6.78 3.70
N PHE A 164 7.47 5.83 2.79
CA PHE A 164 8.20 5.93 1.54
C PHE A 164 7.28 5.89 0.30
N GLY A 165 6.08 5.38 0.43
CA GLY A 165 5.11 5.36 -0.67
C GLY A 165 3.68 5.38 -0.16
N VAL A 166 2.80 5.94 -0.96
CA VAL A 166 1.36 6.02 -0.72
C VAL A 166 0.63 5.67 -2.01
N VAL A 167 -0.37 4.82 -1.90
CA VAL A 167 -1.37 4.59 -2.95
C VAL A 167 -2.62 5.32 -2.53
N GLU A 168 -3.06 6.30 -3.31
CA GLU A 168 -4.36 6.95 -3.18
C GLU A 168 -5.37 6.18 -4.03
N ILE A 169 -6.53 5.90 -3.48
CA ILE A 169 -7.62 5.17 -4.14
C ILE A 169 -8.86 6.05 -4.15
N LYS A 170 -9.44 6.23 -5.33
CA LYS A 170 -10.64 7.04 -5.57
C LYS A 170 -11.76 6.21 -6.17
#